data_e849143064606633c7876bb397e5b364
#
_entry.id   e849143064606633c7876bb397e5b364
#
_cell.length_a   1.000
_cell.length_b   1.000
_cell.length_c   1.000
_cell.angle_alpha   90.00
_cell.angle_beta   90.00
_cell.angle_gamma   90.00
#
_symmetry.space_group_name_H-M   'P 1'
#
loop_
_entity.id
_entity.type
_entity.pdbx_description
1 polymer ?
#
loop_
_entity_poly.entity_id
_entity_poly.type
_entity_poly.pdbx_seq_one_letter_code
_entity_poly.pdbx_strand_id
1 'polypeptide(L)'
;MREVIQGLLRHAGAARSQGKQVLDLEEPLDLSTMYLDSTCVKANIHFPTDWVLLRDGVKSLMQSVALIRTHGLKSRMDEPQGFITKINRLSMAMTQTRRKKDGGKARKRVLRAMKRLVTVVGGHAQRYRTLLEEHWEATDWSRPQAEQVLKRIDAVLGALPAAVRQAHERIIGERPVANQEKLLSLFEPDLHVIVRGKAGEEVEFGNLLVLGEQGDGLIIDWELFKEEVPADVRLVRPSVERVEAGLKRCLKGLVADRGFDSQTNVQWLEERGTFAGLCPRHPRALREAMKEERFAQAQRRRAQTEGRVAIFKNEFLGRPMRSEGFEHRALQVAWGVLTHDLWVLAETLREQRKRREQKRRQAA
;
A
#
# COMPACT_ATOMS: atom_id res chain seq x y z
N MET A 1 -13.24 6.98 -10.88
CA MET A 1 -11.92 6.89 -11.52
C MET A 1 -11.75 5.61 -12.34
N ARG A 2 -12.00 4.40 -11.78
CA ARG A 2 -11.86 3.12 -12.51
C ARG A 2 -12.68 3.09 -13.81
N GLU A 3 -13.93 3.53 -13.78
CA GLU A 3 -14.79 3.59 -14.98
C GLU A 3 -14.25 4.52 -16.08
N VAL A 4 -13.64 5.65 -15.68
CA VAL A 4 -13.01 6.58 -16.62
C VAL A 4 -11.83 5.92 -17.33
N ILE A 5 -10.95 5.25 -16.58
CA ILE A 5 -9.80 4.53 -17.13
C ILE A 5 -10.27 3.38 -18.03
N GLN A 6 -11.23 2.59 -17.58
CA GLN A 6 -11.81 1.51 -18.40
C GLN A 6 -12.48 2.03 -19.67
N GLY A 7 -13.13 3.21 -19.60
CA GLY A 7 -13.64 3.91 -20.78
C GLY A 7 -12.55 4.25 -21.78
N LEU A 8 -11.46 4.86 -21.30
CA LEU A 8 -10.29 5.20 -22.11
C LEU A 8 -9.67 3.95 -22.76
N LEU A 9 -9.50 2.87 -22.01
CA LEU A 9 -8.95 1.61 -22.49
C LEU A 9 -9.86 0.97 -23.57
N ARG A 10 -11.19 0.98 -23.38
CA ARG A 10 -12.12 0.50 -24.40
C ARG A 10 -11.96 1.25 -25.73
N HIS A 11 -11.77 2.57 -25.66
CA HIS A 11 -11.51 3.38 -26.86
C HIS A 11 -10.17 3.06 -27.50
N ALA A 12 -9.12 2.81 -26.70
CA ALA A 12 -7.80 2.41 -27.19
C ALA A 12 -7.81 1.04 -27.89
N GLY A 13 -8.65 0.12 -27.43
CA GLY A 13 -8.82 -1.23 -28.01
C GLY A 13 -9.91 -1.35 -29.08
N ALA A 14 -10.58 -0.24 -29.47
CA ALA A 14 -11.64 -0.27 -30.49
C ALA A 14 -11.09 -0.18 -31.91
N ALA A 15 -11.61 -0.99 -32.83
CA ALA A 15 -11.24 -0.90 -34.25
C ALA A 15 -11.80 0.36 -34.91
N ARG A 16 -11.11 0.90 -35.91
CA ARG A 16 -11.44 2.13 -36.66
C ARG A 16 -12.84 2.11 -37.31
N SER A 17 -13.36 0.93 -37.62
CA SER A 17 -14.64 0.74 -38.29
C SER A 17 -15.88 0.88 -37.39
N GLN A 18 -15.70 0.99 -36.07
CA GLN A 18 -16.82 1.00 -35.10
C GLN A 18 -17.32 2.41 -34.70
N GLY A 19 -17.06 3.44 -35.52
CA GLY A 19 -17.54 4.82 -35.27
C GLY A 19 -16.61 5.63 -34.36
N LYS A 20 -16.95 6.86 -34.07
CA LYS A 20 -16.17 7.94 -33.42
C LYS A 20 -14.94 7.46 -32.62
N GLN A 21 -13.79 7.42 -33.27
CA GLN A 21 -12.53 7.23 -32.59
C GLN A 21 -12.26 8.47 -31.71
N VAL A 22 -12.23 8.26 -30.41
CA VAL A 22 -11.84 9.30 -29.44
C VAL A 22 -10.32 9.49 -29.45
N LEU A 23 -9.58 8.39 -29.72
CA LEU A 23 -8.11 8.40 -29.83
C LEU A 23 -7.72 8.19 -31.31
N ASP A 24 -6.81 9.04 -31.82
CA ASP A 24 -6.29 8.97 -33.20
C ASP A 24 -5.21 7.88 -33.33
N LEU A 25 -5.53 6.66 -32.91
CA LEU A 25 -4.69 5.47 -33.05
C LEU A 25 -4.86 4.90 -34.46
N GLU A 26 -3.77 4.59 -35.15
CA GLU A 26 -3.80 3.93 -36.45
C GLU A 26 -4.22 2.47 -36.32
N GLU A 27 -3.71 1.79 -35.29
CA GLU A 27 -4.01 0.42 -34.95
C GLU A 27 -4.54 0.33 -33.52
N PRO A 28 -5.62 -0.44 -33.27
CA PRO A 28 -6.13 -0.64 -31.92
C PRO A 28 -5.10 -1.40 -31.09
N LEU A 29 -5.06 -1.09 -29.78
CA LEU A 29 -4.18 -1.80 -28.86
C LEU A 29 -4.74 -3.19 -28.51
N ASP A 30 -3.84 -4.17 -28.43
CA ASP A 30 -4.23 -5.52 -27.99
C ASP A 30 -4.33 -5.59 -26.48
N LEU A 31 -5.57 -5.54 -25.99
CA LEU A 31 -5.89 -5.67 -24.56
C LEU A 31 -6.27 -7.11 -24.17
N SER A 32 -5.93 -8.11 -25.01
CA SER A 32 -6.38 -9.49 -24.82
C SER A 32 -5.53 -10.29 -23.83
N THR A 33 -4.30 -9.87 -23.55
CA THR A 33 -3.39 -10.56 -22.63
C THR A 33 -3.03 -9.65 -21.45
N MET A 34 -3.20 -10.18 -20.25
CA MET A 34 -2.84 -9.48 -19.00
C MET A 34 -1.60 -10.10 -18.36
N TYR A 35 -0.66 -9.23 -17.99
CA TYR A 35 0.53 -9.56 -17.18
C TYR A 35 0.27 -9.09 -15.76
N LEU A 36 0.12 -10.03 -14.82
CA LEU A 36 -0.28 -9.77 -13.45
C LEU A 36 0.94 -9.85 -12.52
N ASP A 37 1.08 -8.85 -11.67
CA ASP A 37 2.11 -8.80 -10.61
C ASP A 37 1.56 -8.14 -9.35
N SER A 38 2.20 -8.41 -8.22
CA SER A 38 1.89 -7.79 -6.94
C SER A 38 3.10 -7.03 -6.39
N THR A 39 2.84 -5.91 -5.75
CA THR A 39 3.89 -5.07 -5.17
C THR A 39 3.45 -4.41 -3.89
N CYS A 40 4.41 -3.98 -3.05
CA CYS A 40 4.14 -3.14 -1.89
C CYS A 40 4.17 -1.67 -2.28
N VAL A 41 3.12 -0.95 -1.93
CA VAL A 41 3.11 0.51 -1.87
C VAL A 41 3.58 0.91 -0.48
N LYS A 42 4.86 1.31 -0.37
CA LYS A 42 5.47 1.68 0.91
C LYS A 42 4.83 2.96 1.45
N ALA A 43 4.39 2.92 2.70
CA ALA A 43 3.93 4.10 3.41
C ALA A 43 5.10 4.89 4.00
N ASN A 44 4.91 6.19 4.19
CA ASN A 44 5.89 7.08 4.80
C ASN A 44 5.81 6.97 6.33
N ILE A 45 6.26 5.85 6.87
CA ILE A 45 6.33 5.63 8.32
C ILE A 45 7.78 5.34 8.74
N HIS A 46 8.10 5.63 10.00
CA HIS A 46 9.33 5.14 10.60
C HIS A 46 9.31 3.62 10.71
N PHE A 47 10.49 3.00 10.75
CA PHE A 47 10.58 1.57 11.01
C PHE A 47 9.81 1.22 12.30
N PRO A 48 8.78 0.32 12.24
CA PRO A 48 7.84 0.07 13.33
C PRO A 48 8.55 -0.66 14.48
N THR A 49 8.91 0.11 15.50
CA THR A 49 9.54 -0.40 16.72
C THR A 49 8.58 -0.20 17.88
N ASP A 50 8.29 -1.25 18.64
CA ASP A 50 7.24 -1.24 19.68
C ASP A 50 7.34 -0.06 20.66
N TRP A 51 8.54 0.24 21.16
CA TRP A 51 8.70 1.35 22.11
C TRP A 51 8.65 2.72 21.44
N VAL A 52 8.89 2.81 20.13
CA VAL A 52 8.72 4.04 19.34
C VAL A 52 7.24 4.34 19.20
N LEU A 53 6.39 3.33 18.96
CA LEU A 53 4.92 3.51 18.94
C LEU A 53 4.42 4.08 20.28
N LEU A 54 4.90 3.56 21.42
CA LEU A 54 4.53 4.09 22.74
C LEU A 54 5.00 5.52 22.94
N ARG A 55 6.22 5.86 22.50
CA ARG A 55 6.75 7.23 22.52
C ARG A 55 5.88 8.18 21.70
N ASP A 56 5.56 7.79 20.49
CA ASP A 56 4.81 8.62 19.54
C ASP A 56 3.37 8.82 20.02
N GLY A 57 2.75 7.80 20.64
CA GLY A 57 1.44 7.92 21.27
C GLY A 57 1.45 8.94 22.43
N VAL A 58 2.38 8.81 23.35
CA VAL A 58 2.52 9.79 24.47
C VAL A 58 2.78 11.19 23.95
N LYS A 59 3.67 11.35 22.97
CA LYS A 59 3.99 12.64 22.37
C LYS A 59 2.77 13.27 21.70
N SER A 60 2.04 12.51 20.88
CA SER A 60 0.84 13.01 20.20
C SER A 60 -0.27 13.42 21.16
N LEU A 61 -0.56 12.59 22.18
CA LEU A 61 -1.55 12.92 23.18
C LEU A 61 -1.17 14.17 23.99
N MET A 62 0.08 14.28 24.44
CA MET A 62 0.52 15.44 25.20
C MET A 62 0.62 16.72 24.37
N GLN A 63 0.93 16.63 23.10
CA GLN A 63 0.85 17.77 22.17
C GLN A 63 -0.61 18.24 21.98
N SER A 64 -1.56 17.31 21.83
CA SER A 64 -2.98 17.64 21.74
C SER A 64 -3.50 18.26 23.05
N VAL A 65 -3.11 17.73 24.20
CA VAL A 65 -3.45 18.32 25.51
C VAL A 65 -2.84 19.72 25.67
N ALA A 66 -1.57 19.92 25.30
CA ALA A 66 -0.94 21.23 25.33
C ALA A 66 -1.69 22.24 24.46
N LEU A 67 -2.09 21.81 23.25
CA LEU A 67 -2.87 22.63 22.33
C LEU A 67 -4.22 23.04 22.94
N ILE A 68 -4.98 22.12 23.53
CA ILE A 68 -6.25 22.41 24.22
C ILE A 68 -6.04 23.42 25.37
N ARG A 69 -4.96 23.26 26.14
CA ARG A 69 -4.61 24.19 27.23
C ARG A 69 -4.31 25.59 26.73
N THR A 70 -3.62 25.71 25.61
CA THR A 70 -3.28 27.01 25.00
C THR A 70 -4.53 27.75 24.54
N HIS A 71 -5.58 27.02 24.12
CA HIS A 71 -6.85 27.58 23.69
C HIS A 71 -7.91 27.72 24.80
N GLY A 72 -7.47 27.79 26.06
CA GLY A 72 -8.30 28.24 27.20
C GLY A 72 -8.81 27.12 28.10
N LEU A 73 -8.88 25.87 27.69
CA LEU A 73 -9.37 24.79 28.51
C LEU A 73 -8.26 24.17 29.37
N LYS A 74 -8.35 24.32 30.68
CA LYS A 74 -7.34 23.84 31.64
C LYS A 74 -7.93 22.89 32.67
N SER A 75 -7.22 21.80 32.94
CA SER A 75 -7.49 20.88 34.04
C SER A 75 -6.18 20.59 34.78
N ARG A 76 -6.29 20.20 36.07
CA ARG A 76 -5.12 19.95 36.93
C ARG A 76 -4.27 18.79 36.44
N MET A 77 -3.03 19.11 36.05
CA MET A 77 -2.00 18.14 35.66
C MET A 77 -0.62 18.82 35.63
N ASP A 78 0.44 18.02 35.65
CA ASP A 78 1.79 18.50 35.36
C ASP A 78 1.88 19.00 33.91
N GLU A 79 2.90 19.82 33.63
CA GLU A 79 3.10 20.35 32.28
C GLU A 79 3.31 19.22 31.24
N PRO A 80 2.56 19.24 30.11
CA PRO A 80 2.61 18.22 29.07
C PRO A 80 4.02 17.93 28.56
N GLN A 81 4.88 18.95 28.48
CA GLN A 81 6.27 18.81 28.04
C GLN A 81 7.10 17.92 28.99
N GLY A 82 6.79 17.87 30.27
CA GLY A 82 7.42 16.97 31.24
C GLY A 82 7.22 15.48 30.87
N PHE A 83 6.02 15.12 30.48
CA PHE A 83 5.70 13.75 30.02
C PHE A 83 6.42 13.41 28.70
N ILE A 84 6.49 14.35 27.76
CA ILE A 84 7.22 14.19 26.48
C ILE A 84 8.72 13.96 26.76
N THR A 85 9.31 14.76 27.62
CA THR A 85 10.72 14.60 28.00
C THR A 85 10.98 13.24 28.65
N LYS A 86 10.08 12.79 29.53
CA LYS A 86 10.19 11.51 30.24
C LYS A 86 10.08 10.32 29.27
N ILE A 87 9.13 10.34 28.34
CA ILE A 87 9.01 9.24 27.37
C ILE A 87 10.19 9.19 26.40
N ASN A 88 10.73 10.33 26.00
CA ASN A 88 11.91 10.40 25.15
C ASN A 88 13.14 9.80 25.83
N ARG A 89 13.36 10.09 27.14
CA ARG A 89 14.43 9.46 27.93
C ARG A 89 14.27 7.94 28.01
N LEU A 90 13.04 7.45 28.23
CA LEU A 90 12.76 6.02 28.29
C LEU A 90 12.98 5.35 26.92
N SER A 91 12.59 6.00 25.83
CA SER A 91 12.83 5.50 24.47
C SER A 91 14.33 5.41 24.15
N MET A 92 15.10 6.44 24.53
CA MET A 92 16.55 6.42 24.37
C MET A 92 17.20 5.32 25.23
N ALA A 93 16.78 5.19 26.49
CA ALA A 93 17.23 4.11 27.36
C ALA A 93 16.95 2.74 26.77
N MET A 94 15.77 2.53 26.12
CA MET A 94 15.41 1.29 25.42
C MET A 94 16.40 0.96 24.29
N THR A 95 16.74 1.95 23.48
CA THR A 95 17.70 1.78 22.37
C THR A 95 19.11 1.41 22.90
N GLN A 96 19.55 2.02 24.00
CA GLN A 96 20.85 1.74 24.60
C GLN A 96 20.96 0.36 25.26
N THR A 97 19.83 -0.28 25.62
CA THR A 97 19.85 -1.64 26.21
C THR A 97 20.39 -2.71 25.28
N ARG A 98 20.33 -2.50 23.95
CA ARG A 98 20.84 -3.45 22.95
C ARG A 98 22.36 -3.74 23.11
N ARG A 99 23.10 -2.80 23.68
CA ARG A 99 24.57 -2.85 23.82
C ARG A 99 25.03 -3.38 25.19
N LYS A 100 24.10 -3.71 26.10
CA LYS A 100 24.43 -4.11 27.48
C LYS A 100 24.40 -5.63 27.63
N LYS A 101 25.32 -6.19 28.43
CA LYS A 101 25.42 -7.62 28.75
C LYS A 101 24.10 -8.18 29.35
N ASP A 102 23.40 -7.40 30.22
CA ASP A 102 22.09 -7.70 30.80
C ASP A 102 20.95 -6.97 30.09
N GLY A 103 21.06 -6.77 28.79
CA GLY A 103 20.14 -5.97 28.00
C GLY A 103 18.66 -6.39 28.12
N GLY A 104 18.37 -7.69 28.24
CA GLY A 104 17.01 -8.23 28.35
C GLY A 104 16.28 -7.76 29.61
N LYS A 105 16.92 -7.90 30.79
CA LYS A 105 16.34 -7.44 32.07
C LYS A 105 16.14 -5.92 32.08
N ALA A 106 17.11 -5.17 31.56
CA ALA A 106 17.04 -3.72 31.45
C ALA A 106 15.87 -3.28 30.57
N ARG A 107 15.68 -3.93 29.39
CA ARG A 107 14.54 -3.68 28.48
C ARG A 107 13.20 -3.90 29.15
N LYS A 108 13.03 -5.03 29.84
CA LYS A 108 11.79 -5.35 30.57
C LYS A 108 11.47 -4.28 31.64
N ARG A 109 12.51 -3.78 32.35
CA ARG A 109 12.35 -2.72 33.35
C ARG A 109 11.93 -1.38 32.70
N VAL A 110 12.60 -0.98 31.62
CA VAL A 110 12.28 0.27 30.91
C VAL A 110 10.88 0.20 30.32
N LEU A 111 10.49 -0.92 29.70
CA LEU A 111 9.15 -1.08 29.14
C LEU A 111 8.06 -0.95 30.22
N ARG A 112 8.27 -1.53 31.40
CA ARG A 112 7.31 -1.37 32.53
C ARG A 112 7.14 0.11 32.91
N ALA A 113 8.23 0.89 32.89
CA ALA A 113 8.17 2.33 33.16
C ALA A 113 7.42 3.08 32.04
N MET A 114 7.67 2.72 30.78
CA MET A 114 6.92 3.28 29.64
C MET A 114 5.43 2.98 29.73
N LYS A 115 5.04 1.72 30.01
CA LYS A 115 3.64 1.33 30.18
C LYS A 115 2.92 2.14 31.27
N ARG A 116 3.56 2.34 32.44
CA ARG A 116 2.99 3.19 33.51
C ARG A 116 2.79 4.62 33.05
N LEU A 117 3.76 5.17 32.34
CA LEU A 117 3.65 6.53 31.79
C LEU A 117 2.52 6.64 30.77
N VAL A 118 2.38 5.65 29.87
CA VAL A 118 1.28 5.57 28.90
C VAL A 118 -0.09 5.56 29.59
N THR A 119 -0.26 4.81 30.68
CA THR A 119 -1.51 4.78 31.44
C THR A 119 -1.84 6.15 32.03
N VAL A 120 -0.87 6.83 32.65
CA VAL A 120 -1.06 8.17 33.22
C VAL A 120 -1.44 9.18 32.13
N VAL A 121 -0.69 9.17 31.03
CA VAL A 121 -0.93 10.07 29.89
C VAL A 121 -2.28 9.81 29.24
N GLY A 122 -2.67 8.54 29.08
CA GLY A 122 -3.98 8.18 28.57
C GLY A 122 -5.12 8.71 29.42
N GLY A 123 -5.01 8.64 30.76
CA GLY A 123 -5.96 9.24 31.68
C GLY A 123 -6.06 10.76 31.58
N HIS A 124 -4.93 11.45 31.40
CA HIS A 124 -4.93 12.90 31.14
C HIS A 124 -5.59 13.24 29.80
N ALA A 125 -5.21 12.53 28.74
CA ALA A 125 -5.76 12.73 27.40
C ALA A 125 -7.27 12.51 27.36
N GLN A 126 -7.78 11.44 28.04
CA GLN A 126 -9.21 11.17 28.13
C GLN A 126 -9.97 12.32 28.82
N ARG A 127 -9.43 12.87 29.93
CA ARG A 127 -10.05 14.00 30.60
C ARG A 127 -10.10 15.26 29.72
N TYR A 128 -9.03 15.56 29.00
CA TYR A 128 -8.99 16.71 28.09
C TYR A 128 -9.86 16.50 26.85
N ARG A 129 -9.99 15.26 26.39
CA ARG A 129 -10.90 14.89 25.33
C ARG A 129 -12.35 15.19 25.72
N THR A 130 -12.78 14.76 26.92
CA THR A 130 -14.11 15.03 27.45
C THR A 130 -14.32 16.55 27.67
N LEU A 131 -13.33 17.22 28.25
CA LEU A 131 -13.39 18.67 28.49
C LEU A 131 -13.54 19.46 27.18
N LEU A 132 -12.83 19.08 26.13
CA LEU A 132 -12.98 19.71 24.81
C LEU A 132 -14.33 19.41 24.17
N GLU A 133 -14.81 18.17 24.26
CA GLU A 133 -16.11 17.77 23.70
C GLU A 133 -17.27 18.56 24.34
N GLU A 134 -17.24 18.75 25.67
CA GLU A 134 -18.29 19.42 26.43
C GLU A 134 -18.20 20.94 26.37
N HIS A 135 -16.99 21.51 26.21
CA HIS A 135 -16.76 22.95 26.36
C HIS A 135 -15.95 23.57 25.21
N TRP A 136 -15.99 23.00 24.01
CA TRP A 136 -15.26 23.55 22.84
C TRP A 136 -15.61 25.02 22.56
N GLU A 137 -16.83 25.45 22.85
CA GLU A 137 -17.32 26.83 22.66
C GLU A 137 -16.58 27.85 23.54
N ALA A 138 -15.94 27.40 24.62
CA ALA A 138 -15.10 28.24 25.47
C ALA A 138 -13.69 28.44 24.91
N THR A 139 -13.39 27.82 23.75
CA THR A 139 -12.13 28.02 23.01
C THR A 139 -12.34 29.02 21.87
N ASP A 140 -11.26 29.50 21.28
CA ASP A 140 -11.29 30.31 20.05
C ASP A 140 -11.38 29.46 18.78
N TRP A 141 -11.67 28.15 18.89
CA TRP A 141 -11.82 27.24 17.75
C TRP A 141 -13.21 27.24 17.17
N SER A 142 -13.27 27.04 15.86
CA SER A 142 -14.48 26.57 15.21
C SER A 142 -14.75 25.09 15.55
N ARG A 143 -16.01 24.67 15.45
CA ARG A 143 -16.38 23.29 15.71
C ARG A 143 -15.56 22.26 14.89
N PRO A 144 -15.31 22.44 13.56
CA PRO A 144 -14.47 21.52 12.80
C PRO A 144 -13.03 21.42 13.32
N GLN A 145 -12.45 22.53 13.84
CA GLN A 145 -11.11 22.50 14.44
C GLN A 145 -11.08 21.69 15.73
N ALA A 146 -12.08 21.88 16.62
CA ALA A 146 -12.21 21.08 17.83
C ALA A 146 -12.41 19.60 17.50
N GLU A 147 -13.26 19.26 16.54
CA GLU A 147 -13.49 17.89 16.07
C GLU A 147 -12.23 17.25 15.49
N GLN A 148 -11.37 18.00 14.81
CA GLN A 148 -10.10 17.51 14.32
C GLN A 148 -9.13 17.11 15.45
N VAL A 149 -9.08 17.89 16.51
CA VAL A 149 -8.28 17.57 17.70
C VAL A 149 -8.86 16.34 18.43
N LEU A 150 -10.18 16.25 18.59
CA LEU A 150 -10.88 15.10 19.16
C LEU A 150 -10.57 13.82 18.38
N LYS A 151 -10.73 13.83 17.05
CA LYS A 151 -10.39 12.69 16.17
C LYS A 151 -8.95 12.22 16.35
N ARG A 152 -8.01 13.16 16.48
CA ARG A 152 -6.60 12.82 16.69
C ARG A 152 -6.37 12.14 18.04
N ILE A 153 -7.00 12.63 19.10
CA ILE A 153 -6.91 12.02 20.43
C ILE A 153 -7.55 10.64 20.41
N ASP A 154 -8.75 10.52 19.87
CA ASP A 154 -9.49 9.26 19.80
C ASP A 154 -8.74 8.18 19.00
N ALA A 155 -8.17 8.53 17.86
CA ALA A 155 -7.36 7.62 17.06
C ALA A 155 -6.18 7.05 17.85
N VAL A 156 -5.44 7.92 18.57
CA VAL A 156 -4.29 7.47 19.35
C VAL A 156 -4.72 6.68 20.59
N LEU A 157 -5.75 7.13 21.33
CA LEU A 157 -6.28 6.40 22.49
C LEU A 157 -6.80 5.01 22.09
N GLY A 158 -7.45 4.88 20.94
CA GLY A 158 -7.93 3.61 20.41
C GLY A 158 -6.81 2.63 20.03
N ALA A 159 -5.73 3.13 19.41
CA ALA A 159 -4.62 2.28 18.95
C ALA A 159 -3.61 1.95 20.06
N LEU A 160 -3.45 2.81 21.06
CA LEU A 160 -2.42 2.70 22.09
C LEU A 160 -2.48 1.40 22.94
N PRO A 161 -3.66 0.87 23.32
CA PRO A 161 -3.76 -0.42 24.00
C PRO A 161 -3.18 -1.59 23.20
N ALA A 162 -3.38 -1.61 21.88
CA ALA A 162 -2.81 -2.63 21.00
C ALA A 162 -1.28 -2.50 20.92
N ALA A 163 -0.74 -1.28 20.82
CA ALA A 163 0.71 -1.03 20.88
C ALA A 163 1.33 -1.50 22.20
N VAL A 164 0.63 -1.26 23.32
CA VAL A 164 1.07 -1.70 24.67
C VAL A 164 1.07 -3.24 24.76
N ARG A 165 0.04 -3.92 24.25
CA ARG A 165 -0.01 -5.39 24.20
C ARG A 165 1.11 -5.96 23.35
N GLN A 166 1.28 -5.46 22.12
CA GLN A 166 2.34 -5.88 21.22
C GLN A 166 3.73 -5.74 21.84
N ALA A 167 4.03 -4.59 22.44
CA ALA A 167 5.29 -4.35 23.14
C ALA A 167 5.47 -5.31 24.33
N HIS A 168 4.40 -5.60 25.07
CA HIS A 168 4.43 -6.55 26.20
C HIS A 168 4.75 -7.96 25.73
N GLU A 169 4.03 -8.48 24.74
CA GLU A 169 4.23 -9.83 24.19
C GLU A 169 5.66 -10.03 23.70
N ARG A 170 6.15 -9.08 22.90
CA ARG A 170 7.47 -9.20 22.26
C ARG A 170 8.65 -8.96 23.22
N ILE A 171 8.52 -8.09 24.21
CA ILE A 171 9.65 -7.68 25.06
C ILE A 171 9.60 -8.34 26.45
N ILE A 172 8.42 -8.47 27.06
CA ILE A 172 8.27 -9.11 28.39
C ILE A 172 7.96 -10.57 28.26
N GLY A 173 6.97 -10.90 27.39
CA GLY A 173 6.55 -12.27 27.12
C GLY A 173 7.54 -13.06 26.25
N GLU A 174 8.41 -12.37 25.50
CA GLU A 174 9.37 -12.97 24.55
C GLU A 174 8.68 -13.87 23.52
N ARG A 175 7.43 -13.50 23.15
CA ARG A 175 6.60 -14.21 22.18
C ARG A 175 6.54 -13.45 20.86
N PRO A 176 6.57 -14.14 19.71
CA PRO A 176 6.35 -13.51 18.43
C PRO A 176 4.89 -13.03 18.32
N VAL A 177 4.68 -11.91 17.63
CA VAL A 177 3.37 -11.44 17.20
C VAL A 177 3.26 -11.70 15.71
N ALA A 178 2.14 -12.30 15.27
CA ALA A 178 1.91 -12.59 13.86
C ALA A 178 1.94 -11.31 13.01
N ASN A 179 2.45 -11.39 11.78
CA ASN A 179 2.59 -10.21 10.92
C ASN A 179 1.25 -9.49 10.68
N GLN A 180 0.16 -10.24 10.62
CA GLN A 180 -1.20 -9.72 10.42
C GLN A 180 -1.74 -8.94 11.63
N GLU A 181 -1.22 -9.22 12.84
CA GLU A 181 -1.64 -8.61 14.08
C GLU A 181 -0.74 -7.44 14.51
N LYS A 182 0.35 -7.19 13.75
CA LYS A 182 1.29 -6.12 14.08
C LYS A 182 0.72 -4.75 13.78
N LEU A 183 0.66 -3.92 14.81
CA LEU A 183 0.46 -2.50 14.65
C LEU A 183 1.77 -1.85 14.18
N LEU A 184 1.76 -1.22 13.02
CA LEU A 184 2.95 -0.61 12.41
C LEU A 184 3.03 0.89 12.67
N SER A 185 1.88 1.56 12.81
CA SER A 185 1.75 2.98 13.08
C SER A 185 0.49 3.26 13.89
N LEU A 186 0.53 4.26 14.76
CA LEU A 186 -0.67 4.76 15.47
C LEU A 186 -1.53 5.66 14.60
N PHE A 187 -0.96 6.18 13.50
CA PHE A 187 -1.59 7.15 12.61
C PHE A 187 -2.04 6.52 11.28
N GLU A 188 -1.51 5.34 11.00
CA GLU A 188 -1.73 4.58 9.77
C GLU A 188 -2.09 3.14 10.12
N PRO A 189 -3.33 2.89 10.60
CA PRO A 189 -3.73 1.55 11.09
C PRO A 189 -3.86 0.52 9.96
N ASP A 190 -4.08 0.97 8.72
CA ASP A 190 -4.35 0.11 7.56
C ASP A 190 -3.07 -0.37 6.86
N LEU A 191 -1.93 -0.36 7.55
CA LEU A 191 -0.66 -0.82 7.01
C LEU A 191 -0.35 -2.26 7.40
N HIS A 192 0.31 -2.97 6.50
CA HIS A 192 0.66 -4.39 6.67
C HIS A 192 2.16 -4.64 6.54
N VAL A 193 2.60 -5.74 7.15
CA VAL A 193 3.92 -6.33 6.90
C VAL A 193 3.82 -7.18 5.64
N ILE A 194 4.49 -6.77 4.58
CA ILE A 194 4.53 -7.50 3.31
C ILE A 194 5.87 -8.21 3.21
N VAL A 195 5.83 -9.54 3.22
CA VAL A 195 7.02 -10.38 3.10
C VAL A 195 7.38 -10.51 1.62
N ARG A 196 8.57 -10.06 1.25
CA ARG A 196 9.03 -10.05 -0.16
C ARG A 196 10.00 -11.17 -0.49
N GLY A 197 10.72 -11.71 0.49
CA GLY A 197 11.74 -12.75 0.27
C GLY A 197 12.88 -12.37 -0.68
N LYS A 198 13.07 -11.06 -0.95
CA LYS A 198 14.13 -10.55 -1.83
C LYS A 198 15.41 -10.29 -1.05
N ALA A 199 16.56 -10.52 -1.69
CA ALA A 199 17.86 -10.17 -1.11
C ALA A 199 17.91 -8.65 -0.83
N GLY A 200 18.15 -8.28 0.44
CA GLY A 200 18.29 -6.89 0.89
C GLY A 200 17.08 -6.30 1.61
N GLU A 201 15.84 -6.67 1.28
CA GLU A 201 14.64 -6.27 2.02
C GLU A 201 13.70 -7.46 2.19
N GLU A 202 13.79 -8.11 3.34
CA GLU A 202 12.94 -9.26 3.67
C GLU A 202 11.47 -8.88 3.85
N VAL A 203 11.22 -7.68 4.40
CA VAL A 203 9.88 -7.15 4.66
C VAL A 203 9.75 -5.68 4.26
N GLU A 204 8.58 -5.32 3.74
CA GLU A 204 8.16 -3.95 3.46
C GLU A 204 6.92 -3.60 4.30
N PHE A 205 6.75 -2.29 4.60
CA PHE A 205 5.60 -1.80 5.37
C PHE A 205 4.74 -0.89 4.50
N GLY A 206 3.49 -1.29 4.28
CA GLY A 206 2.59 -0.58 3.38
C GLY A 206 1.33 -1.37 3.07
N ASN A 207 0.75 -1.09 1.90
CA ASN A 207 -0.39 -1.83 1.38
C ASN A 207 0.03 -2.66 0.17
N LEU A 208 -0.54 -3.85 0.04
CA LEU A 208 -0.38 -4.66 -1.16
C LEU A 208 -1.13 -3.99 -2.32
N LEU A 209 -0.46 -3.82 -3.44
CA LEU A 209 -1.02 -3.38 -4.71
C LEU A 209 -0.86 -4.51 -5.72
N VAL A 210 -1.95 -4.96 -6.29
CA VAL A 210 -1.92 -5.81 -7.49
C VAL A 210 -2.06 -4.93 -8.72
N LEU A 211 -1.31 -5.24 -9.76
CA LEU A 211 -1.33 -4.55 -11.05
C LEU A 211 -1.42 -5.59 -12.18
N GLY A 212 -2.34 -5.35 -13.11
CA GLY A 212 -2.43 -6.06 -14.37
C GLY A 212 -2.11 -5.12 -15.52
N GLU A 213 -1.04 -5.37 -16.26
CA GLU A 213 -0.70 -4.61 -17.47
C GLU A 213 -0.93 -5.42 -18.73
N GLN A 214 -1.12 -4.77 -19.86
CA GLN A 214 -1.13 -5.41 -21.18
C GLN A 214 0.25 -5.31 -21.86
N GLY A 215 0.39 -5.90 -23.05
CA GLY A 215 1.67 -6.03 -23.77
C GLY A 215 2.44 -4.72 -23.97
N ASP A 216 1.76 -3.61 -24.25
CA ASP A 216 2.40 -2.30 -24.50
C ASP A 216 2.56 -1.47 -23.22
N GLY A 217 2.11 -1.97 -22.05
CA GLY A 217 2.33 -1.40 -20.75
C GLY A 217 1.17 -0.64 -20.13
N LEU A 218 0.01 -0.55 -20.79
CA LEU A 218 -1.18 0.02 -20.15
C LEU A 218 -1.60 -0.80 -18.94
N ILE A 219 -1.93 -0.14 -17.84
CA ILE A 219 -2.45 -0.78 -16.63
C ILE A 219 -3.95 -0.99 -16.81
N ILE A 220 -4.35 -2.23 -17.03
CA ILE A 220 -5.76 -2.60 -17.27
C ILE A 220 -6.49 -3.08 -16.01
N ASP A 221 -5.76 -3.41 -14.95
CA ASP A 221 -6.28 -3.74 -13.63
C ASP A 221 -5.38 -3.22 -12.51
N TRP A 222 -5.99 -2.83 -11.40
CA TRP A 222 -5.28 -2.54 -10.15
C TRP A 222 -6.20 -2.73 -8.96
N GLU A 223 -5.64 -3.13 -7.81
CA GLU A 223 -6.34 -3.19 -6.52
C GLU A 223 -5.36 -2.92 -5.39
N LEU A 224 -5.69 -1.98 -4.52
CA LEU A 224 -4.96 -1.71 -3.30
C LEU A 224 -5.73 -2.33 -2.13
N PHE A 225 -5.06 -3.14 -1.30
CA PHE A 225 -5.71 -3.88 -0.22
C PHE A 225 -5.60 -3.15 1.11
N LYS A 226 -6.76 -2.98 1.78
CA LYS A 226 -6.89 -2.26 3.06
C LYS A 226 -6.73 -3.18 4.27
N GLU A 227 -7.48 -4.26 4.31
CA GLU A 227 -7.69 -5.04 5.54
C GLU A 227 -6.80 -6.27 5.62
N GLU A 228 -6.38 -6.81 4.49
CA GLU A 228 -5.59 -8.02 4.41
C GLU A 228 -4.52 -7.96 3.33
N VAL A 229 -3.57 -8.88 3.42
CA VAL A 229 -2.59 -9.17 2.36
C VAL A 229 -2.93 -10.54 1.79
N PRO A 230 -3.77 -10.62 0.74
CA PRO A 230 -4.12 -11.88 0.15
C PRO A 230 -2.91 -12.56 -0.49
N ALA A 231 -2.88 -13.89 -0.47
CA ALA A 231 -1.88 -14.63 -1.21
C ALA A 231 -2.09 -14.46 -2.72
N ASP A 232 -1.00 -14.35 -3.49
CA ASP A 232 -1.05 -14.08 -4.93
C ASP A 232 -1.95 -15.05 -5.70
N VAL A 233 -2.03 -16.32 -5.30
CA VAL A 233 -2.94 -17.31 -5.91
C VAL A 233 -4.42 -16.91 -5.85
N ARG A 234 -4.82 -16.11 -4.85
CA ARG A 234 -6.20 -15.64 -4.69
C ARG A 234 -6.51 -14.43 -5.57
N LEU A 235 -5.51 -13.78 -6.14
CA LEU A 235 -5.66 -12.56 -6.92
C LEU A 235 -6.01 -12.82 -8.39
N VAL A 236 -5.75 -14.03 -8.90
CA VAL A 236 -5.95 -14.40 -10.33
C VAL A 236 -7.39 -14.18 -10.79
N ARG A 237 -8.34 -14.86 -10.14
CA ARG A 237 -9.77 -14.80 -10.55
C ARG A 237 -10.36 -13.42 -10.44
N PRO A 238 -10.26 -12.71 -9.27
CA PRO A 238 -10.82 -11.37 -9.14
C PRO A 238 -10.23 -10.38 -10.14
N SER A 239 -8.94 -10.47 -10.48
CA SER A 239 -8.31 -9.59 -11.46
C SER A 239 -8.85 -9.83 -12.88
N VAL A 240 -8.97 -11.09 -13.29
CA VAL A 240 -9.56 -11.45 -14.61
C VAL A 240 -11.01 -10.94 -14.68
N GLU A 241 -11.83 -11.23 -13.67
CA GLU A 241 -13.24 -10.84 -13.65
C GLU A 241 -13.41 -9.31 -13.71
N ARG A 242 -12.59 -8.55 -12.97
CA ARG A 242 -12.61 -7.07 -13.02
C ARG A 242 -12.27 -6.53 -14.41
N VAL A 243 -11.23 -7.09 -15.04
CA VAL A 243 -10.82 -6.67 -16.39
C VAL A 243 -11.90 -6.99 -17.42
N GLU A 244 -12.44 -8.19 -17.42
CA GLU A 244 -13.47 -8.61 -18.38
C GLU A 244 -14.75 -7.79 -18.23
N ALA A 245 -15.19 -7.55 -16.98
CA ALA A 245 -16.34 -6.69 -16.69
C ALA A 245 -16.10 -5.25 -17.15
N GLY A 246 -14.90 -4.72 -16.89
CA GLY A 246 -14.53 -3.35 -17.24
C GLY A 246 -14.33 -3.11 -18.73
N LEU A 247 -13.63 -4.01 -19.41
CA LEU A 247 -13.35 -3.90 -20.85
C LEU A 247 -14.47 -4.48 -21.72
N LYS A 248 -15.45 -5.18 -21.13
CA LYS A 248 -16.56 -5.87 -21.82
C LYS A 248 -16.05 -6.86 -22.89
N ARG A 249 -14.99 -7.58 -22.59
CA ARG A 249 -14.38 -8.61 -23.44
C ARG A 249 -13.64 -9.65 -22.60
N CYS A 250 -13.59 -10.88 -23.09
CA CYS A 250 -12.82 -11.95 -22.46
C CYS A 250 -11.32 -11.78 -22.70
N LEU A 251 -10.51 -12.10 -21.69
CA LEU A 251 -9.07 -12.21 -21.83
C LEU A 251 -8.71 -13.51 -22.55
N LYS A 252 -7.75 -13.41 -23.48
CA LYS A 252 -7.19 -14.57 -24.20
C LYS A 252 -5.96 -15.14 -23.52
N GLY A 253 -5.36 -14.41 -22.59
CA GLY A 253 -4.19 -14.87 -21.85
C GLY A 253 -3.99 -14.13 -20.54
N LEU A 254 -3.49 -14.87 -19.55
CA LEU A 254 -3.00 -14.34 -18.27
C LEU A 254 -1.61 -14.88 -18.04
N VAL A 255 -0.67 -13.97 -17.75
CA VAL A 255 0.73 -14.30 -17.49
C VAL A 255 1.12 -13.74 -16.12
N ALA A 256 1.71 -14.58 -15.26
CA ALA A 256 2.12 -14.15 -13.93
C ALA A 256 3.30 -14.99 -13.42
N ASP A 257 3.87 -14.57 -12.29
CA ASP A 257 4.98 -15.24 -11.65
C ASP A 257 4.57 -16.51 -10.87
N ARG A 258 5.54 -17.11 -10.18
CA ARG A 258 5.35 -18.34 -9.38
C ARG A 258 4.40 -18.17 -8.20
N GLY A 259 4.24 -16.94 -7.71
CA GLY A 259 3.34 -16.63 -6.59
C GLY A 259 1.89 -16.94 -6.93
N PHE A 260 1.50 -16.72 -8.20
CA PHE A 260 0.14 -16.88 -8.70
C PHE A 260 -0.17 -18.32 -9.16
N ASP A 261 0.86 -19.18 -9.28
CA ASP A 261 0.71 -20.55 -9.81
C ASP A 261 -0.03 -21.45 -8.81
N SER A 262 -1.10 -22.04 -9.27
CA SER A 262 -1.81 -23.15 -8.65
C SER A 262 -2.55 -23.97 -9.70
N GLN A 263 -2.69 -25.28 -9.48
CA GLN A 263 -3.43 -26.16 -10.38
C GLN A 263 -4.86 -25.66 -10.60
N THR A 264 -5.53 -25.18 -9.55
CA THR A 264 -6.88 -24.63 -9.62
C THR A 264 -6.96 -23.39 -10.52
N ASN A 265 -5.96 -22.49 -10.48
CA ASN A 265 -5.93 -21.31 -11.35
C ASN A 265 -5.65 -21.69 -12.80
N VAL A 266 -4.72 -22.61 -13.05
CA VAL A 266 -4.43 -23.12 -14.40
C VAL A 266 -5.67 -23.74 -15.02
N GLN A 267 -6.31 -24.71 -14.34
CA GLN A 267 -7.53 -25.35 -14.81
C GLN A 267 -8.66 -24.36 -15.09
N TRP A 268 -8.88 -23.41 -14.17
CA TRP A 268 -9.93 -22.41 -14.31
C TRP A 268 -9.71 -21.49 -15.52
N LEU A 269 -8.46 -21.13 -15.84
CA LEU A 269 -8.12 -20.36 -17.04
C LEU A 269 -8.31 -21.19 -18.31
N GLU A 270 -7.86 -22.43 -18.33
CA GLU A 270 -7.99 -23.34 -19.46
C GLU A 270 -9.44 -23.67 -19.81
N GLU A 271 -10.28 -23.93 -18.79
CA GLU A 271 -11.73 -24.19 -18.98
C GLU A 271 -12.45 -23.00 -19.63
N ARG A 272 -11.93 -21.79 -19.49
CA ARG A 272 -12.44 -20.56 -20.12
C ARG A 272 -11.85 -20.28 -21.49
N GLY A 273 -10.93 -21.11 -21.97
CA GLY A 273 -10.18 -20.88 -23.20
C GLY A 273 -9.13 -19.76 -23.07
N THR A 274 -8.75 -19.40 -21.86
CA THR A 274 -7.74 -18.37 -21.58
C THR A 274 -6.38 -19.04 -21.42
N PHE A 275 -5.37 -18.59 -22.14
CA PHE A 275 -4.00 -19.09 -22.01
C PHE A 275 -3.46 -18.86 -20.59
N ALA A 276 -3.10 -19.94 -19.92
CA ALA A 276 -2.55 -19.91 -18.55
C ALA A 276 -1.03 -19.80 -18.59
N GLY A 277 -0.50 -18.57 -18.70
CA GLY A 277 0.93 -18.28 -18.66
C GLY A 277 1.49 -18.16 -17.24
N LEU A 278 0.95 -18.89 -16.25
CA LEU A 278 1.42 -18.89 -14.88
C LEU A 278 2.76 -19.64 -14.78
N CYS A 279 3.77 -19.01 -14.15
CA CYS A 279 5.09 -19.62 -14.03
C CYS A 279 5.05 -20.80 -13.04
N PRO A 280 5.30 -22.05 -13.46
CA PRO A 280 5.25 -23.20 -12.57
C PRO A 280 6.27 -23.08 -11.42
N ARG A 281 5.86 -23.45 -10.20
CA ARG A 281 6.73 -23.47 -9.02
C ARG A 281 7.81 -24.54 -9.13
N HIS A 282 7.47 -25.71 -9.69
CA HIS A 282 8.37 -26.82 -9.78
C HIS A 282 9.35 -26.68 -10.96
N PRO A 283 10.68 -26.75 -10.77
CA PRO A 283 11.68 -26.51 -11.82
C PRO A 283 11.58 -27.45 -13.04
N ARG A 284 11.11 -28.69 -12.86
CA ARG A 284 10.88 -29.63 -13.98
C ARG A 284 9.70 -29.19 -14.83
N ALA A 285 8.57 -28.84 -14.19
CA ALA A 285 7.39 -28.34 -14.88
C ALA A 285 7.70 -27.05 -15.64
N LEU A 286 8.47 -26.13 -15.05
CA LEU A 286 8.91 -24.92 -15.75
C LEU A 286 9.76 -25.24 -16.99
N ARG A 287 10.70 -26.20 -16.91
CA ARG A 287 11.52 -26.59 -18.06
C ARG A 287 10.68 -27.18 -19.19
N GLU A 288 9.64 -27.96 -18.87
CA GLU A 288 8.70 -28.48 -19.87
C GLU A 288 7.86 -27.36 -20.50
N ALA A 289 7.25 -26.50 -19.68
CA ALA A 289 6.47 -25.36 -20.16
C ALA A 289 7.29 -24.41 -21.05
N MET A 290 8.55 -24.20 -20.77
CA MET A 290 9.47 -23.36 -21.57
C MET A 290 9.81 -23.93 -22.95
N LYS A 291 9.47 -25.19 -23.25
CA LYS A 291 9.61 -25.77 -24.60
C LYS A 291 8.51 -25.26 -25.52
N GLU A 292 7.37 -24.83 -24.99
CA GLU A 292 6.32 -24.19 -25.77
C GLU A 292 6.70 -22.74 -26.06
N GLU A 293 6.84 -22.39 -27.32
CA GLU A 293 7.30 -21.05 -27.75
C GLU A 293 6.38 -19.94 -27.24
N ARG A 294 5.06 -20.12 -27.25
CA ARG A 294 4.09 -19.17 -26.73
C ARG A 294 4.33 -18.87 -25.24
N PHE A 295 4.54 -19.92 -24.45
CA PHE A 295 4.81 -19.78 -23.03
C PHE A 295 6.17 -19.08 -22.79
N ALA A 296 7.20 -19.47 -23.52
CA ALA A 296 8.54 -18.89 -23.41
C ALA A 296 8.53 -17.39 -23.76
N GLN A 297 7.83 -16.99 -24.83
CA GLN A 297 7.66 -15.59 -25.22
C GLN A 297 6.91 -14.80 -24.14
N ALA A 298 5.81 -15.35 -23.61
CA ALA A 298 5.03 -14.73 -22.56
C ALA A 298 5.87 -14.48 -21.30
N GLN A 299 6.68 -15.45 -20.87
CA GLN A 299 7.56 -15.30 -19.71
C GLN A 299 8.71 -14.32 -19.98
N ARG A 300 9.28 -14.28 -21.18
CA ARG A 300 10.26 -13.22 -21.57
C ARG A 300 9.66 -11.83 -21.48
N ARG A 301 8.41 -11.64 -21.97
CA ARG A 301 7.71 -10.36 -21.86
C ARG A 301 7.39 -10.02 -20.40
N ARG A 302 6.98 -10.99 -19.59
CA ARG A 302 6.72 -10.79 -18.16
C ARG A 302 7.93 -10.20 -17.40
N ALA A 303 9.15 -10.59 -17.77
CA ALA A 303 10.34 -10.02 -17.15
C ALA A 303 10.42 -8.49 -17.22
N GLN A 304 9.75 -7.86 -18.20
CA GLN A 304 9.67 -6.39 -18.31
C GLN A 304 8.66 -5.79 -17.31
N THR A 305 7.69 -6.57 -16.83
CA THR A 305 6.64 -6.10 -15.90
C THR A 305 7.26 -5.59 -14.59
N GLU A 306 8.27 -6.27 -14.06
CA GLU A 306 8.97 -5.81 -12.85
C GLU A 306 9.59 -4.41 -13.03
N GLY A 307 10.22 -4.15 -14.18
CA GLY A 307 10.77 -2.85 -14.52
C GLY A 307 9.69 -1.77 -14.65
N ARG A 308 8.56 -2.10 -15.29
CA ARG A 308 7.41 -1.18 -15.44
C ARG A 308 6.72 -0.88 -14.12
N VAL A 309 6.52 -1.88 -13.26
CA VAL A 309 6.03 -1.66 -11.89
C VAL A 309 6.97 -0.74 -11.10
N ALA A 310 8.29 -0.88 -11.27
CA ALA A 310 9.25 0.03 -10.64
C ALA A 310 9.12 1.46 -11.16
N ILE A 311 8.99 1.68 -12.47
CA ILE A 311 8.73 2.99 -13.09
C ILE A 311 7.42 3.57 -12.53
N PHE A 312 6.33 2.80 -12.56
CA PHE A 312 5.04 3.24 -12.03
C PHE A 312 5.16 3.72 -10.57
N LYS A 313 5.83 2.95 -9.71
CA LYS A 313 6.02 3.32 -8.29
C LYS A 313 6.87 4.57 -8.09
N ASN A 314 7.94 4.73 -8.87
CA ASN A 314 8.88 5.83 -8.68
C ASN A 314 8.38 7.13 -9.29
N GLU A 315 7.84 7.08 -10.51
CA GLU A 315 7.49 8.27 -11.28
C GLU A 315 6.04 8.74 -11.06
N PHE A 316 5.11 7.81 -10.82
CA PHE A 316 3.68 8.13 -10.72
C PHE A 316 3.12 8.07 -9.30
N LEU A 317 3.70 7.27 -8.39
CA LEU A 317 3.25 7.20 -6.99
C LEU A 317 4.16 7.92 -6.00
N GLY A 318 5.47 8.01 -6.29
CA GLY A 318 6.49 8.44 -5.34
C GLY A 318 6.88 7.32 -4.35
N ARG A 319 8.13 7.37 -3.87
CA ARG A 319 8.68 6.33 -3.00
C ARG A 319 9.49 6.94 -1.84
N PRO A 320 9.01 6.88 -0.59
CA PRO A 320 7.69 6.36 -0.17
C PRO A 320 6.53 7.25 -0.63
N MET A 321 5.33 6.66 -0.70
CA MET A 321 4.12 7.42 -0.98
C MET A 321 3.83 8.38 0.16
N ARG A 322 3.56 9.65 -0.15
CA ARG A 322 3.36 10.70 0.87
C ARG A 322 1.92 10.84 1.37
N SER A 323 0.96 10.23 0.71
CA SER A 323 -0.45 10.26 1.12
C SER A 323 -0.63 9.59 2.48
N GLU A 324 -1.37 10.24 3.36
CA GLU A 324 -1.75 9.73 4.67
C GLU A 324 -3.17 9.15 4.63
N GLY A 325 -3.35 7.98 5.27
CA GLY A 325 -4.60 7.25 5.27
C GLY A 325 -4.84 6.43 3.99
N PHE A 326 -5.54 5.31 4.15
CA PHE A 326 -5.79 4.36 3.05
C PHE A 326 -6.53 5.01 1.87
N GLU A 327 -7.57 5.79 2.14
CA GLU A 327 -8.42 6.38 1.09
C GLU A 327 -7.62 7.34 0.18
N HIS A 328 -6.73 8.15 0.77
CA HIS A 328 -5.86 9.03 0.00
C HIS A 328 -4.82 8.23 -0.80
N ARG A 329 -4.27 7.13 -0.23
CA ARG A 329 -3.36 6.24 -0.96
C ARG A 329 -4.07 5.57 -2.14
N ALA A 330 -5.30 5.07 -1.93
CA ALA A 330 -6.10 4.47 -2.99
C ALA A 330 -6.42 5.47 -4.11
N LEU A 331 -6.76 6.71 -3.74
CA LEU A 331 -6.98 7.78 -4.70
C LEU A 331 -5.70 8.14 -5.47
N GLN A 332 -4.55 8.23 -4.80
CA GLN A 332 -3.27 8.51 -5.45
C GLN A 332 -2.86 7.37 -6.40
N VAL A 333 -3.11 6.10 -6.04
CA VAL A 333 -2.91 4.96 -6.96
C VAL A 333 -3.78 5.12 -8.19
N ALA A 334 -5.06 5.43 -8.04
CA ALA A 334 -5.97 5.59 -9.17
C ALA A 334 -5.57 6.76 -10.09
N TRP A 335 -5.12 7.90 -9.54
CA TRP A 335 -4.55 9.00 -10.33
C TRP A 335 -3.23 8.61 -11.00
N GLY A 336 -2.38 7.87 -10.30
CA GLY A 336 -1.14 7.34 -10.85
C GLY A 336 -1.40 6.45 -12.07
N VAL A 337 -2.39 5.54 -11.99
CA VAL A 337 -2.80 4.68 -13.11
C VAL A 337 -3.29 5.52 -14.30
N LEU A 338 -4.17 6.49 -14.06
CA LEU A 338 -4.68 7.36 -15.14
C LEU A 338 -3.54 8.13 -15.83
N THR A 339 -2.64 8.74 -15.05
CA THR A 339 -1.52 9.54 -15.60
C THR A 339 -0.53 8.66 -16.34
N HIS A 340 -0.24 7.47 -15.81
CA HIS A 340 0.61 6.48 -16.46
C HIS A 340 0.02 6.03 -17.80
N ASP A 341 -1.26 5.69 -17.83
CA ASP A 341 -1.91 5.21 -19.05
C ASP A 341 -2.02 6.30 -20.11
N LEU A 342 -2.29 7.55 -19.71
CA LEU A 342 -2.24 8.70 -20.62
C LEU A 342 -0.84 8.90 -21.20
N TRP A 343 0.20 8.73 -20.38
CA TRP A 343 1.59 8.79 -20.85
C TRP A 343 1.92 7.68 -21.85
N VAL A 344 1.55 6.44 -21.55
CA VAL A 344 1.75 5.29 -22.48
C VAL A 344 1.01 5.50 -23.79
N LEU A 345 -0.24 5.97 -23.74
CA LEU A 345 -1.03 6.25 -24.95
C LEU A 345 -0.40 7.37 -25.78
N ALA A 346 0.09 8.42 -25.15
CA ALA A 346 0.77 9.52 -25.85
C ALA A 346 2.03 9.03 -26.57
N GLU A 347 2.85 8.19 -25.91
CA GLU A 347 4.04 7.59 -26.55
C GLU A 347 3.65 6.66 -27.70
N THR A 348 2.64 5.83 -27.54
CA THR A 348 2.14 4.93 -28.58
C THR A 348 1.66 5.72 -29.81
N LEU A 349 0.88 6.79 -29.60
CA LEU A 349 0.43 7.67 -30.67
C LEU A 349 1.61 8.30 -31.42
N ARG A 350 2.63 8.76 -30.67
CA ARG A 350 3.84 9.34 -31.24
C ARG A 350 4.60 8.33 -32.11
N GLU A 351 4.74 7.12 -31.63
CA GLU A 351 5.41 6.04 -32.38
C GLU A 351 4.65 5.62 -33.64
N GLN A 352 3.33 5.47 -33.57
CA GLN A 352 2.50 5.14 -34.72
C GLN A 352 2.60 6.23 -35.79
N ARG A 353 2.54 7.53 -35.41
CA ARG A 353 2.73 8.66 -36.33
C ARG A 353 4.10 8.64 -37.01
N LYS A 354 5.18 8.39 -36.26
CA LYS A 354 6.52 8.26 -36.83
C LYS A 354 6.63 7.14 -37.85
N ARG A 355 6.08 5.95 -37.54
CA ARG A 355 6.05 4.82 -38.46
C ARG A 355 5.29 5.14 -39.75
N ARG A 356 4.19 5.86 -39.67
CA ARG A 356 3.41 6.34 -40.81
C ARG A 356 4.20 7.31 -41.70
N GLU A 357 4.86 8.28 -41.11
CA GLU A 357 5.69 9.20 -41.84
C GLU A 357 6.86 8.53 -42.57
N GLN A 358 7.50 7.56 -41.90
CA GLN A 358 8.57 6.76 -42.53
C GLN A 358 8.05 5.93 -43.72
N LYS A 359 6.90 5.24 -43.57
CA LYS A 359 6.27 4.50 -44.65
C LYS A 359 5.92 5.41 -45.83
N ARG A 360 5.41 6.64 -45.58
CA ARG A 360 5.13 7.64 -46.64
C ARG A 360 6.39 8.10 -47.37
N ARG A 361 7.49 8.34 -46.65
CA ARG A 361 8.78 8.74 -47.23
C ARG A 361 9.42 7.61 -48.05
N GLN A 362 9.17 6.36 -47.71
CA GLN A 362 9.66 5.19 -48.47
C GLN A 362 8.83 4.90 -49.71
N ALA A 363 7.58 5.34 -49.74
CA ALA A 363 6.65 5.14 -50.87
C ALA A 363 6.63 6.30 -51.89
N ALA A 364 7.27 7.42 -51.54
CA ALA A 364 7.50 8.59 -52.42
C ALA A 364 8.88 8.56 -53.05
#